data_9f6d7a6714f44cd9d1d3647f5dbaa4d0
#
_entry.id   9f6d7a6714f44cd9d1d3647f5dbaa4d0
#
_cell.length_a   1.000
_cell.length_b   1.000
_cell.length_c   1.000
_cell.angle_alpha   90.00
_cell.angle_beta   90.00
_cell.angle_gamma   90.00
#
_symmetry.space_group_name_H-M   'P 1'
#
loop_
_entity.id
_entity.type
_entity.pdbx_description
1 polymer ?
#
loop_
_entity_poly.entity_id
_entity_poly.type
_entity_poly.pdbx_seq_one_letter_code
_entity_poly.pdbx_strand_id
1 'polypeptide(L)'
;LRQNIGMVFQHFNLFPHQSVLKNMMLAPVELKRLTKEEAEKKALELLDKVGLKDKKDVYPDTLSGGQKQRVAIARALEMNPKIMLFDEPTSALDPEMVGEVLKVMKDLASEGMTMVIVTHEMNFAKEVADRVIFMDKGYILEEGSPEEIFTNPKSERCREFLDKVINNG
;
A
#
# COMPACT_ATOMS: atom_id res chain seq x y z
N LEU A 1 -12.51 -8.13 14.28
CA LEU A 1 -12.09 -8.31 12.89
C LEU A 1 -11.31 -7.10 12.36
N ARG A 2 -11.87 -5.88 12.46
CA ARG A 2 -11.26 -4.63 11.94
C ARG A 2 -9.86 -4.31 12.50
N GLN A 3 -9.52 -4.82 13.66
CA GLN A 3 -8.25 -4.55 14.34
C GLN A 3 -7.06 -5.35 13.77
N ASN A 4 -7.31 -6.36 12.95
CA ASN A 4 -6.29 -7.21 12.33
C ASN A 4 -6.07 -6.89 10.85
N ILE A 5 -6.77 -5.86 10.34
CA ILE A 5 -6.71 -5.45 8.94
C ILE A 5 -6.24 -4.01 8.89
N GLY A 6 -5.12 -3.77 8.23
CA GLY A 6 -4.65 -2.44 7.86
C GLY A 6 -5.23 -2.05 6.51
N MET A 7 -5.52 -0.77 6.31
CA MET A 7 -6.02 -0.27 5.03
C MET A 7 -5.28 1.00 4.63
N VAL A 8 -4.84 1.03 3.39
CA VAL A 8 -4.17 2.17 2.74
C VAL A 8 -5.02 2.58 1.55
N PHE A 9 -5.43 3.84 1.53
CA PHE A 9 -6.30 4.41 0.51
C PHE A 9 -5.49 5.19 -0.54
N GLN A 10 -6.12 5.48 -1.66
CA GLN A 10 -5.62 6.38 -2.69
C GLN A 10 -5.25 7.77 -2.12
N HIS A 11 -6.09 8.30 -1.22
CA HIS A 11 -5.79 9.50 -0.45
C HIS A 11 -5.13 9.11 0.86
N PHE A 12 -4.03 9.74 1.20
CA PHE A 12 -3.12 9.37 2.29
C PHE A 12 -3.78 9.37 3.68
N ASN A 13 -4.85 10.17 3.86
CA ASN A 13 -5.63 10.30 5.10
C ASN A 13 -4.79 10.58 6.35
N LEU A 14 -3.70 11.32 6.20
CA LEU A 14 -2.88 11.79 7.32
C LEU A 14 -3.56 12.99 8.00
N PHE A 15 -3.43 13.06 9.32
CA PHE A 15 -3.90 14.19 10.10
C PHE A 15 -2.96 15.39 9.86
N PRO A 16 -3.40 16.46 9.17
CA PRO A 16 -2.51 17.55 8.74
C PRO A 16 -1.95 18.36 9.91
N HIS A 17 -2.67 18.41 11.03
CA HIS A 17 -2.31 19.14 12.25
C HIS A 17 -1.46 18.31 13.24
N GLN A 18 -1.05 17.10 12.86
CA GLN A 18 -0.19 16.22 13.64
C GLN A 18 1.11 15.98 12.88
N SER A 19 2.25 15.91 13.61
CA SER A 19 3.50 15.48 12.99
C SER A 19 3.44 14.05 12.48
N VAL A 20 4.37 13.64 11.64
CA VAL A 20 4.47 12.26 11.14
C VAL A 20 4.47 11.26 12.30
N LEU A 21 5.33 11.47 13.31
CA LEU A 21 5.40 10.60 14.47
C LEU A 21 4.06 10.50 15.21
N LYS A 22 3.39 11.63 15.44
CA LYS A 22 2.08 11.65 16.10
C LYS A 22 1.00 10.96 15.27
N ASN A 23 1.03 11.10 13.94
CA ASN A 23 0.14 10.36 13.05
C ASN A 23 0.26 8.84 13.22
N MET A 24 1.47 8.36 13.44
CA MET A 24 1.71 6.93 13.65
C MET A 24 1.24 6.46 15.02
N MET A 25 1.62 7.19 16.08
CA MET A 25 1.39 6.79 17.46
C MET A 25 -0.07 6.91 17.93
N LEU A 26 -0.89 7.72 17.25
CA LEU A 26 -2.23 8.07 17.73
C LEU A 26 -3.10 6.83 17.98
N ALA A 27 -3.27 5.97 16.98
CA ALA A 27 -4.16 4.82 17.09
C ALA A 27 -3.70 3.77 18.13
N PRO A 28 -2.44 3.31 18.14
CA PRO A 28 -2.02 2.31 19.11
C PRO A 28 -2.06 2.81 20.56
N VAL A 29 -1.81 4.09 20.80
CA VAL A 29 -1.89 4.68 22.15
C VAL A 29 -3.34 4.89 22.59
N GLU A 30 -4.18 5.51 21.76
CA GLU A 30 -5.59 5.76 22.09
C GLU A 30 -6.38 4.47 22.30
N LEU A 31 -6.07 3.43 21.54
CA LEU A 31 -6.67 2.10 21.69
C LEU A 31 -6.02 1.27 22.81
N LYS A 32 -5.10 1.86 23.59
CA LYS A 32 -4.39 1.23 24.72
C LYS A 32 -3.72 -0.10 24.36
N ARG A 33 -3.19 -0.20 23.13
CA ARG A 33 -2.46 -1.38 22.65
C ARG A 33 -0.98 -1.32 22.97
N LEU A 34 -0.43 -0.11 22.93
CA LEU A 34 0.96 0.19 23.24
C LEU A 34 1.02 1.36 24.23
N THR A 35 2.04 1.38 25.06
CA THR A 35 2.42 2.60 25.78
C THR A 35 2.96 3.64 24.82
N LYS A 36 3.11 4.89 25.25
CA LYS A 36 3.72 5.94 24.42
C LYS A 36 5.12 5.56 23.95
N GLU A 37 5.92 5.03 24.88
CA GLU A 37 7.31 4.64 24.66
C GLU A 37 7.41 3.49 23.65
N GLU A 38 6.54 2.49 23.78
CA GLU A 38 6.47 1.36 22.85
C GLU A 38 6.00 1.80 21.45
N ALA A 39 4.99 2.66 21.38
CA ALA A 39 4.48 3.21 20.12
C ALA A 39 5.56 4.07 19.44
N GLU A 40 6.26 4.94 20.17
CA GLU A 40 7.32 5.76 19.61
C GLU A 40 8.46 4.90 19.05
N LYS A 41 8.92 3.92 19.80
CA LYS A 41 9.97 3.00 19.37
C LYS A 41 9.59 2.30 18.07
N LYS A 42 8.38 1.71 18.03
CA LYS A 42 7.87 1.01 16.85
C LYS A 42 7.67 1.95 15.65
N ALA A 43 7.12 3.13 15.89
CA ALA A 43 6.95 4.15 14.85
C ALA A 43 8.30 4.52 14.20
N LEU A 44 9.35 4.71 14.99
CA LEU A 44 10.69 5.01 14.49
C LEU A 44 11.29 3.86 13.67
N GLU A 45 11.08 2.60 14.08
CA GLU A 45 11.50 1.42 13.33
C GLU A 45 10.76 1.34 11.97
N LEU A 46 9.44 1.58 11.96
CA LEU A 46 8.64 1.58 10.73
C LEU A 46 8.97 2.76 9.81
N LEU A 47 9.22 3.94 10.36
CA LEU A 47 9.67 5.09 9.57
C LEU A 47 11.05 4.84 8.94
N ASP A 48 11.95 4.17 9.66
CA ASP A 48 13.24 3.76 9.12
C ASP A 48 13.06 2.78 7.95
N LYS A 49 12.17 1.80 8.10
CA LYS A 49 11.82 0.81 7.07
C LYS A 49 11.29 1.45 5.78
N VAL A 50 10.51 2.52 5.88
CA VAL A 50 10.01 3.25 4.71
C VAL A 50 10.90 4.43 4.28
N GLY A 51 12.09 4.58 4.89
CA GLY A 51 13.10 5.59 4.54
C GLY A 51 12.73 7.02 4.93
N LEU A 52 11.95 7.20 6.01
CA LEU A 52 11.44 8.52 6.43
C LEU A 52 11.67 8.83 7.91
N LYS A 53 12.67 8.20 8.55
CA LYS A 53 12.99 8.42 9.96
C LYS A 53 13.37 9.87 10.26
N ASP A 54 14.09 10.52 9.35
CA ASP A 54 14.48 11.91 9.41
C ASP A 54 13.29 12.90 9.33
N LYS A 55 12.12 12.42 8.89
CA LYS A 55 10.88 13.19 8.73
C LYS A 55 9.90 13.03 9.90
N LYS A 56 10.29 12.41 11.00
CA LYS A 56 9.40 12.12 12.14
C LYS A 56 8.70 13.33 12.75
N ASP A 57 9.37 14.48 12.77
CA ASP A 57 8.88 15.70 13.42
C ASP A 57 8.20 16.68 12.46
N VAL A 58 8.22 16.44 11.14
CA VAL A 58 7.57 17.31 10.15
C VAL A 58 6.09 17.05 10.05
N TYR A 59 5.36 17.99 9.47
CA TYR A 59 3.91 17.88 9.23
C TYR A 59 3.64 17.36 7.81
N PRO A 60 2.51 16.69 7.57
CA PRO A 60 2.17 16.10 6.27
C PRO A 60 2.26 17.08 5.10
N ASP A 61 1.90 18.35 5.28
CA ASP A 61 1.89 19.33 4.19
C ASP A 61 3.28 19.60 3.60
N THR A 62 4.35 19.30 4.34
CA THR A 62 5.72 19.44 3.87
C THR A 62 6.26 18.23 3.14
N LEU A 63 5.49 17.14 3.07
CA LEU A 63 5.86 15.89 2.43
C LEU A 63 5.40 15.83 0.98
N SER A 64 6.18 15.16 0.12
CA SER A 64 5.73 14.77 -1.22
C SER A 64 4.59 13.75 -1.14
N GLY A 65 3.86 13.54 -2.24
CA GLY A 65 2.82 12.52 -2.33
C GLY A 65 3.32 11.12 -2.00
N GLY A 66 4.45 10.72 -2.57
CA GLY A 66 5.09 9.43 -2.28
C GLY A 66 5.53 9.28 -0.82
N GLN A 67 6.04 10.36 -0.20
CA GLN A 67 6.37 10.36 1.22
C GLN A 67 5.11 10.22 2.09
N LYS A 68 4.04 10.96 1.79
CA LYS A 68 2.75 10.83 2.48
C LYS A 68 2.21 9.40 2.41
N GLN A 69 2.29 8.76 1.25
CA GLN A 69 1.82 7.40 1.08
C GLN A 69 2.67 6.39 1.85
N ARG A 70 3.99 6.54 1.86
CA ARG A 70 4.87 5.70 2.68
C ARG A 70 4.61 5.86 4.18
N VAL A 71 4.32 7.07 4.65
CA VAL A 71 3.87 7.30 6.04
C VAL A 71 2.53 6.62 6.30
N ALA A 72 1.57 6.68 5.36
CA ALA A 72 0.27 6.02 5.51
C ALA A 72 0.42 4.49 5.60
N ILE A 73 1.32 3.89 4.81
CA ILE A 73 1.66 2.47 4.90
C ILE A 73 2.28 2.14 6.27
N ALA A 74 3.28 2.90 6.70
CA ALA A 74 3.93 2.71 8.00
C ALA A 74 2.93 2.83 9.16
N ARG A 75 2.02 3.81 9.11
CA ARG A 75 0.96 3.98 10.10
C ARG A 75 0.01 2.78 10.16
N ALA A 76 -0.36 2.21 9.02
CA ALA A 76 -1.18 1.01 9.00
C ALA A 76 -0.45 -0.20 9.63
N LEU A 77 0.84 -0.33 9.39
CA LEU A 77 1.69 -1.38 9.97
C LEU A 77 1.90 -1.23 11.48
N GLU A 78 1.80 -0.01 12.01
CA GLU A 78 1.93 0.27 13.46
C GLU A 78 0.94 -0.54 14.29
N MET A 79 -0.25 -0.80 13.76
CA MET A 79 -1.30 -1.59 14.39
C MET A 79 -1.06 -3.11 14.36
N ASN A 80 0.06 -3.56 13.78
CA ASN A 80 0.42 -4.98 13.63
C ASN A 80 -0.67 -5.81 12.92
N PRO A 81 -1.15 -5.38 11.74
CA PRO A 81 -2.22 -6.07 11.04
C PRO A 81 -1.75 -7.43 10.52
N LYS A 82 -2.68 -8.39 10.42
CA LYS A 82 -2.44 -9.68 9.76
C LYS A 82 -2.62 -9.59 8.24
N ILE A 83 -3.41 -8.62 7.78
CA ILE A 83 -3.74 -8.41 6.38
C ILE A 83 -3.65 -6.91 6.09
N MET A 84 -3.06 -6.54 4.97
CA MET A 84 -3.05 -5.17 4.45
C MET A 84 -3.92 -5.08 3.20
N LEU A 85 -4.82 -4.11 3.18
CA LEU A 85 -5.63 -3.77 2.00
C LEU A 85 -5.07 -2.48 1.39
N PHE A 86 -4.83 -2.49 0.09
CA PHE A 86 -4.40 -1.33 -0.67
C PHE A 86 -5.43 -1.00 -1.76
N ASP A 87 -5.96 0.20 -1.72
CA ASP A 87 -6.93 0.69 -2.70
C ASP A 87 -6.25 1.76 -3.57
N GLU A 88 -5.78 1.35 -4.75
CA GLU A 88 -5.05 2.17 -5.70
C GLU A 88 -3.95 3.06 -5.08
N PRO A 89 -2.96 2.48 -4.39
CA PRO A 89 -2.02 3.24 -3.55
C PRO A 89 -1.12 4.22 -4.31
N THR A 90 -1.05 4.13 -5.63
CA THR A 90 -0.18 4.96 -6.50
C THR A 90 -0.94 5.92 -7.39
N SER A 91 -2.27 5.81 -7.50
CA SER A 91 -3.07 6.56 -8.48
C SER A 91 -3.09 8.10 -8.28
N ALA A 92 -2.82 8.56 -7.06
CA ALA A 92 -2.74 9.99 -6.73
C ALA A 92 -1.29 10.53 -6.74
N LEU A 93 -0.32 9.76 -7.25
CA LEU A 93 1.10 10.10 -7.24
C LEU A 93 1.59 10.51 -8.63
N ASP A 94 2.57 11.42 -8.64
CA ASP A 94 3.36 11.68 -9.84
C ASP A 94 4.19 10.43 -10.21
N PRO A 95 4.39 10.13 -11.52
CA PRO A 95 5.07 8.91 -11.96
C PRO A 95 6.45 8.67 -11.33
N GLU A 96 7.21 9.74 -11.09
CA GLU A 96 8.53 9.67 -10.46
C GLU A 96 8.50 9.24 -8.99
N MET A 97 7.33 9.33 -8.31
CA MET A 97 7.15 8.93 -6.91
C MET A 97 6.60 7.51 -6.74
N VAL A 98 6.03 6.94 -7.79
CA VAL A 98 5.39 5.61 -7.79
C VAL A 98 6.38 4.52 -7.39
N GLY A 99 7.58 4.54 -7.95
CA GLY A 99 8.60 3.52 -7.73
C GLY A 99 8.98 3.32 -6.25
N GLU A 100 9.06 4.40 -5.47
CA GLU A 100 9.40 4.32 -4.04
C GLU A 100 8.30 3.65 -3.22
N VAL A 101 7.04 3.91 -3.56
CA VAL A 101 5.88 3.28 -2.88
C VAL A 101 5.79 1.81 -3.23
N LEU A 102 5.91 1.47 -4.53
CA LEU A 102 5.91 0.08 -4.98
C LEU A 102 7.05 -0.73 -4.38
N LYS A 103 8.23 -0.11 -4.19
CA LYS A 103 9.35 -0.77 -3.51
C LYS A 103 8.99 -1.18 -2.09
N VAL A 104 8.40 -0.28 -1.29
CA VAL A 104 7.95 -0.60 0.07
C VAL A 104 6.95 -1.76 0.05
N MET A 105 6.02 -1.77 -0.91
CA MET A 105 5.04 -2.86 -1.03
C MET A 105 5.69 -4.19 -1.44
N LYS A 106 6.70 -4.18 -2.31
CA LYS A 106 7.50 -5.37 -2.67
C LYS A 106 8.24 -5.93 -1.45
N ASP A 107 8.84 -5.05 -0.66
CA ASP A 107 9.56 -5.45 0.55
C ASP A 107 8.59 -6.13 1.55
N LEU A 108 7.38 -5.59 1.73
CA LEU A 108 6.33 -6.21 2.55
C LEU A 108 5.90 -7.58 2.03
N ALA A 109 5.75 -7.74 0.70
CA ALA A 109 5.42 -9.03 0.09
C ALA A 109 6.52 -10.06 0.36
N SER A 110 7.78 -9.67 0.18
CA SER A 110 8.93 -10.55 0.41
C SER A 110 9.08 -11.00 1.86
N GLU A 111 8.58 -10.21 2.81
CA GLU A 111 8.51 -10.54 4.23
C GLU A 111 7.30 -11.44 4.59
N GLY A 112 6.49 -11.82 3.62
CA GLY A 112 5.32 -12.70 3.82
C GLY A 112 4.07 -11.99 4.32
N MET A 113 3.95 -10.66 4.16
CA MET A 113 2.73 -9.94 4.51
C MET A 113 1.59 -10.35 3.58
N THR A 114 0.47 -10.79 4.14
CA THR A 114 -0.74 -11.01 3.36
C THR A 114 -1.34 -9.69 2.91
N MET A 115 -1.48 -9.51 1.59
CA MET A 115 -1.97 -8.26 1.01
C MET A 115 -3.07 -8.51 0.00
N VAL A 116 -4.07 -7.64 -0.02
CA VAL A 116 -5.04 -7.51 -1.13
C VAL A 116 -4.86 -6.13 -1.73
N ILE A 117 -4.57 -6.07 -3.02
CA ILE A 117 -4.15 -4.84 -3.69
C ILE A 117 -5.04 -4.60 -4.90
N VAL A 118 -5.73 -3.46 -4.94
CA VAL A 118 -6.35 -2.93 -6.15
C VAL A 118 -5.33 -1.99 -6.80
N THR A 119 -4.94 -2.28 -8.03
CA THR A 119 -3.90 -1.52 -8.73
C THR A 119 -4.06 -1.57 -10.24
N HIS A 120 -3.56 -0.56 -10.91
CA HIS A 120 -3.34 -0.51 -12.35
C HIS A 120 -1.86 -0.68 -12.73
N GLU A 121 -0.99 -0.91 -11.76
CA GLU A 121 0.45 -1.17 -11.97
C GLU A 121 0.67 -2.63 -12.39
N MET A 122 0.48 -2.92 -13.67
CA MET A 122 0.48 -4.31 -14.17
C MET A 122 1.82 -5.03 -13.99
N ASN A 123 2.93 -4.32 -14.17
CA ASN A 123 4.27 -4.89 -13.97
C ASN A 123 4.50 -5.27 -12.50
N PHE A 124 4.05 -4.42 -11.59
CA PHE A 124 4.10 -4.70 -10.15
C PHE A 124 3.23 -5.92 -9.80
N ALA A 125 1.97 -5.96 -10.29
CA ALA A 125 1.08 -7.08 -10.04
C ALA A 125 1.66 -8.40 -10.57
N LYS A 126 2.23 -8.39 -11.78
CA LYS A 126 2.88 -9.56 -12.37
C LYS A 126 4.07 -10.08 -11.55
N GLU A 127 4.84 -9.17 -10.95
CA GLU A 127 6.05 -9.52 -10.19
C GLU A 127 5.74 -10.03 -8.77
N VAL A 128 4.71 -9.49 -8.12
CA VAL A 128 4.51 -9.62 -6.67
C VAL A 128 3.32 -10.51 -6.30
N ALA A 129 2.31 -10.62 -7.17
CA ALA A 129 1.11 -11.33 -6.82
C ALA A 129 1.29 -12.85 -6.87
N ASP A 130 0.71 -13.56 -5.89
CA ASP A 130 0.52 -15.02 -5.95
C ASP A 130 -0.75 -15.38 -6.74
N ARG A 131 -1.72 -14.47 -6.75
CA ARG A 131 -3.03 -14.63 -7.40
C ARG A 131 -3.53 -13.30 -7.91
N VAL A 132 -4.04 -13.30 -9.13
CA VAL A 132 -4.63 -12.13 -9.80
C VAL A 132 -6.11 -12.38 -10.06
N ILE A 133 -6.93 -11.36 -9.79
CA ILE A 133 -8.37 -11.37 -10.03
C ILE A 133 -8.69 -10.20 -10.97
N PHE A 134 -9.24 -10.52 -12.13
CA PHE A 134 -9.72 -9.52 -13.07
C PHE A 134 -11.23 -9.29 -12.88
N MET A 135 -11.59 -8.05 -12.63
CA MET A 135 -12.98 -7.63 -12.41
C MET A 135 -13.43 -6.62 -13.46
N ASP A 136 -14.66 -6.77 -13.93
CA ASP A 136 -15.33 -5.78 -14.79
C ASP A 136 -16.82 -5.72 -14.44
N LYS A 137 -17.39 -4.52 -14.43
CA LYS A 137 -18.81 -4.26 -14.12
C LYS A 137 -19.35 -4.93 -12.85
N GLY A 138 -18.50 -5.04 -11.82
CA GLY A 138 -18.87 -5.64 -10.53
C GLY A 138 -18.81 -7.16 -10.48
N TYR A 139 -18.33 -7.83 -11.53
CA TYR A 139 -18.18 -9.27 -11.58
C TYR A 139 -16.71 -9.68 -11.68
N ILE A 140 -16.37 -10.81 -11.05
CA ILE A 140 -15.10 -11.49 -11.29
C ILE A 140 -15.23 -12.22 -12.63
N LEU A 141 -14.45 -11.80 -13.63
CA LEU A 141 -14.46 -12.41 -14.96
C LEU A 141 -13.39 -13.49 -15.10
N GLU A 142 -12.27 -13.32 -14.44
CA GLU A 142 -11.17 -14.26 -14.49
C GLU A 142 -10.33 -14.18 -13.22
N GLU A 143 -9.77 -15.31 -12.80
CA GLU A 143 -8.78 -15.37 -11.73
C GLU A 143 -7.77 -16.49 -12.02
N GLY A 144 -6.53 -16.29 -11.61
CA GLY A 144 -5.45 -17.24 -11.81
C GLY A 144 -4.12 -16.76 -11.28
N SER A 145 -3.07 -17.48 -11.58
CA SER A 145 -1.70 -17.02 -11.35
C SER A 145 -1.37 -15.82 -12.23
N PRO A 146 -0.36 -15.00 -11.86
CA PRO A 146 0.11 -13.92 -12.72
C PRO A 146 0.46 -14.40 -14.12
N GLU A 147 1.11 -15.55 -14.24
CA GLU A 147 1.48 -16.11 -15.54
C GLU A 147 0.25 -16.40 -16.39
N GLU A 148 -0.79 -17.03 -15.83
CA GLU A 148 -2.04 -17.35 -16.58
C GLU A 148 -2.73 -16.08 -17.04
N ILE A 149 -2.92 -15.10 -16.14
CA ILE A 149 -3.67 -13.88 -16.44
C ILE A 149 -2.92 -12.96 -17.41
N PHE A 150 -1.62 -12.77 -17.23
CA PHE A 150 -0.85 -11.80 -18.04
C PHE A 150 -0.33 -12.37 -19.37
N THR A 151 -0.22 -13.70 -19.53
CA THR A 151 0.29 -14.31 -20.75
C THR A 151 -0.76 -15.02 -21.58
N ASN A 152 -1.78 -15.61 -20.95
CA ASN A 152 -2.81 -16.37 -21.66
C ASN A 152 -4.20 -16.19 -21.03
N PRO A 153 -4.72 -14.96 -20.98
CA PRO A 153 -6.04 -14.69 -20.43
C PRO A 153 -7.14 -15.42 -21.24
N LYS A 154 -8.05 -16.08 -20.54
CA LYS A 154 -9.16 -16.82 -21.15
C LYS A 154 -10.31 -15.90 -21.55
N SER A 155 -10.57 -14.87 -20.71
CA SER A 155 -11.61 -13.89 -20.96
C SER A 155 -11.19 -12.93 -22.09
N GLU A 156 -12.02 -12.77 -23.10
CA GLU A 156 -11.81 -11.80 -24.19
C GLU A 156 -11.67 -10.37 -23.60
N ARG A 157 -12.52 -10.03 -22.65
CA ARG A 157 -12.51 -8.74 -21.99
C ARG A 157 -11.22 -8.49 -21.20
N CYS A 158 -10.66 -9.50 -20.53
CA CYS A 158 -9.38 -9.42 -19.86
C CYS A 158 -8.25 -9.19 -20.86
N ARG A 159 -8.26 -9.88 -21.99
CA ARG A 159 -7.29 -9.74 -23.08
C ARG A 159 -7.30 -8.33 -23.66
N GLU A 160 -8.48 -7.81 -24.01
CA GLU A 160 -8.64 -6.44 -24.50
C GLU A 160 -8.12 -5.38 -23.52
N PHE A 161 -8.34 -5.59 -22.23
CA PHE A 161 -7.87 -4.69 -21.18
C PHE A 161 -6.34 -4.71 -21.10
N LEU A 162 -5.75 -5.89 -21.05
CA LEU A 162 -4.29 -6.03 -20.95
C LEU A 162 -3.59 -5.49 -22.19
N ASP A 163 -4.12 -5.74 -23.38
CA ASP A 163 -3.57 -5.18 -24.63
C ASP A 163 -3.55 -3.65 -24.60
N LYS A 164 -4.57 -3.01 -24.07
CA LYS A 164 -4.63 -1.55 -23.95
C LYS A 164 -3.65 -0.99 -22.93
N VAL A 165 -3.49 -1.67 -21.80
CA VAL A 165 -2.66 -1.18 -20.69
C VAL A 165 -1.18 -1.49 -20.91
N ILE A 166 -0.86 -2.64 -21.48
CA ILE A 166 0.55 -3.05 -21.70
C ILE A 166 1.13 -2.40 -22.95
N ASN A 167 0.33 -2.23 -24.04
CA ASN A 167 0.83 -1.71 -25.32
C ASN A 167 0.73 -0.18 -25.46
N ASN A 168 0.05 0.52 -24.54
CA ASN A 168 -0.10 1.98 -24.56
C ASN A 168 0.57 2.68 -23.35
N GLY A 169 1.39 1.96 -22.58
CA GLY A 169 2.11 2.47 -21.41
C GLY A 169 3.59 2.70 -21.65
#